data_6d83da2d8d04919ab64afe26e3f9976d
#
_entry.id   6d83da2d8d04919ab64afe26e3f9976d
#
_cell.length_a   1.000
_cell.length_b   1.000
_cell.length_c   1.000
_cell.angle_alpha   90.00
_cell.angle_beta   90.00
_cell.angle_gamma   90.00
#
_symmetry.space_group_name_H-M   'P 1'
#
loop_
_entity.id
_entity.type
_entity.pdbx_description
1 polymer ?
#
loop_
_entity_poly.entity_id
_entity_poly.type
_entity_poly.pdbx_seq_one_letter_code
_entity_poly.pdbx_strand_id
1 'polypeptide(L)'
;MTLIWRGNQAVAMIRRDARAKVRTACEITEKAIKASMKKGGRTESGERGHGEKLEKVGTYVSAPGEPPRVQTGVLRRSYTHEMHEVLPIGRVGTNTFYAKLLEFGTRRVAARPHVRPVLHALRGAYRAIFGVKT
;
A
#
# COMPACT_ATOMS: atom_id res chain seq x y z
N MET A 1 -8.10 52.68 14.58
CA MET A 1 -7.42 51.46 14.08
C MET A 1 -8.43 50.31 14.04
N THR A 2 -8.87 49.89 12.89
CA THR A 2 -9.91 48.84 12.77
C THR A 2 -9.26 47.49 12.60
N LEU A 3 -9.41 46.64 13.60
CA LEU A 3 -8.90 45.26 13.55
C LEU A 3 -9.86 44.40 12.72
N ILE A 4 -9.45 44.00 11.51
CA ILE A 4 -10.24 43.13 10.67
C ILE A 4 -9.81 41.70 10.93
N TRP A 5 -10.61 40.92 11.66
CA TRP A 5 -10.39 39.51 11.90
C TRP A 5 -10.81 38.67 10.68
N ARG A 6 -9.85 38.01 10.02
CA ARG A 6 -10.09 37.13 8.85
C ARG A 6 -10.04 35.64 9.21
N GLY A 7 -10.63 35.26 10.34
CA GLY A 7 -10.58 33.91 10.87
C GLY A 7 -11.04 32.82 9.89
N ASN A 8 -12.07 33.08 9.11
CA ASN A 8 -12.57 32.13 8.12
C ASN A 8 -11.54 31.82 7.02
N GLN A 9 -10.77 32.82 6.58
CA GLN A 9 -9.71 32.65 5.61
C GLN A 9 -8.55 31.83 6.19
N ALA A 10 -8.15 32.10 7.42
CA ALA A 10 -7.11 31.34 8.11
C ALA A 10 -7.50 29.85 8.26
N VAL A 11 -8.74 29.57 8.69
CA VAL A 11 -9.26 28.21 8.80
C VAL A 11 -9.28 27.50 7.44
N ALA A 12 -9.69 28.18 6.36
CA ALA A 12 -9.69 27.64 5.03
C ALA A 12 -8.27 27.29 4.54
N MET A 13 -7.28 28.16 4.81
CA MET A 13 -5.87 27.89 4.48
C MET A 13 -5.34 26.67 5.24
N ILE A 14 -5.58 26.57 6.54
CA ILE A 14 -5.15 25.43 7.37
C ILE A 14 -5.76 24.12 6.85
N ARG A 15 -7.06 24.12 6.53
CA ARG A 15 -7.74 22.94 5.98
C ARG A 15 -7.14 22.53 4.62
N ARG A 16 -6.84 23.49 3.76
CA ARG A 16 -6.24 23.25 2.44
C ARG A 16 -4.85 22.63 2.59
N ASP A 17 -4.00 23.17 3.46
CA ASP A 17 -2.66 22.63 3.74
C ASP A 17 -2.74 21.22 4.33
N ALA A 18 -3.60 21.02 5.32
CA ALA A 18 -3.82 19.70 5.93
C ALA A 18 -4.29 18.66 4.89
N ARG A 19 -5.22 19.04 4.00
CA ARG A 19 -5.68 18.14 2.91
C ARG A 19 -4.57 17.79 1.93
N ALA A 20 -3.71 18.75 1.57
CA ALA A 20 -2.58 18.51 0.69
C ALA A 20 -1.60 17.50 1.33
N LYS A 21 -1.26 17.68 2.60
CA LYS A 21 -0.40 16.77 3.35
C LYS A 21 -0.98 15.35 3.46
N VAL A 22 -2.27 15.23 3.77
CA VAL A 22 -2.95 13.93 3.83
C VAL A 22 -2.97 13.25 2.46
N ARG A 23 -3.23 13.98 1.38
CA ARG A 23 -3.18 13.44 0.02
C ARG A 23 -1.80 12.89 -0.30
N THR A 24 -0.74 13.66 -0.06
CA THR A 24 0.64 13.21 -0.25
C THR A 24 0.95 11.95 0.54
N ALA A 25 0.52 11.88 1.80
CA ALA A 25 0.68 10.69 2.63
C ALA A 25 -0.04 9.46 2.05
N CYS A 26 -1.27 9.63 1.55
CA CYS A 26 -2.02 8.54 0.91
C CYS A 26 -1.34 8.06 -0.38
N GLU A 27 -0.89 8.97 -1.24
CA GLU A 27 -0.19 8.64 -2.49
C GLU A 27 1.11 7.87 -2.25
N ILE A 28 1.92 8.31 -1.29
CA ILE A 28 3.15 7.63 -0.91
C ILE A 28 2.83 6.22 -0.38
N THR A 29 1.82 6.10 0.46
CA THR A 29 1.39 4.83 1.04
C THR A 29 0.93 3.85 -0.04
N GLU A 30 0.06 4.29 -0.94
CA GLU A 30 -0.42 3.47 -2.06
C GLU A 30 0.75 2.99 -2.93
N LYS A 31 1.63 3.90 -3.33
CA LYS A 31 2.82 3.58 -4.14
C LYS A 31 3.74 2.58 -3.44
N ALA A 32 3.98 2.76 -2.15
CA ALA A 32 4.84 1.88 -1.38
C ALA A 32 4.23 0.47 -1.19
N ILE A 33 2.92 0.36 -0.94
CA ILE A 33 2.22 -0.93 -0.89
C ILE A 33 2.32 -1.65 -2.25
N LYS A 34 2.08 -0.94 -3.35
CA LYS A 34 2.23 -1.51 -4.70
C LYS A 34 3.66 -1.93 -5.01
N ALA A 35 4.64 -1.18 -4.53
CA ALA A 35 6.07 -1.48 -4.73
C ALA A 35 6.54 -2.67 -3.87
N SER A 36 5.97 -2.89 -2.68
CA SER A 36 6.29 -4.04 -1.84
C SER A 36 5.94 -5.37 -2.49
N MET A 37 4.95 -5.40 -3.37
CA MET A 37 4.53 -6.57 -4.12
C MET A 37 5.43 -6.74 -5.36
N LYS A 38 6.47 -7.55 -5.25
CA LYS A 38 7.41 -7.82 -6.35
C LYS A 38 6.77 -8.74 -7.40
N LYS A 39 7.21 -8.63 -8.66
CA LYS A 39 6.82 -9.57 -9.70
C LYS A 39 7.24 -10.99 -9.31
N GLY A 40 6.38 -11.98 -9.55
CA GLY A 40 6.71 -13.40 -9.40
C GLY A 40 7.89 -13.73 -10.32
N GLY A 41 8.89 -14.45 -9.80
CA GLY A 41 9.94 -15.02 -10.64
C GLY A 41 9.41 -16.25 -11.38
N ARG A 42 9.92 -16.49 -12.58
CA ARG A 42 9.73 -17.76 -13.30
C ARG A 42 10.63 -18.78 -12.60
N THR A 43 10.09 -19.89 -12.12
CA THR A 43 10.89 -20.99 -11.61
C THR A 43 11.36 -21.88 -12.76
N GLU A 44 12.56 -22.42 -12.58
CA GLU A 44 13.26 -23.23 -13.57
C GLU A 44 12.48 -24.47 -14.02
N SER A 45 12.74 -24.86 -15.26
CA SER A 45 12.23 -26.05 -15.92
C SER A 45 12.63 -27.33 -15.17
N GLY A 46 11.64 -28.16 -14.79
CA GLY A 46 11.89 -29.53 -14.34
C GLY A 46 11.73 -30.52 -15.47
N GLU A 47 12.70 -31.43 -15.68
CA GLU A 47 12.58 -32.53 -16.59
C GLU A 47 11.69 -33.64 -15.98
N ARG A 48 10.66 -34.05 -16.72
CA ARG A 48 10.00 -35.35 -16.49
C ARG A 48 10.58 -36.35 -17.46
N GLY A 49 11.01 -37.48 -16.92
CA GLY A 49 11.51 -38.60 -17.73
C GLY A 49 10.48 -39.05 -18.76
N HIS A 50 10.69 -38.62 -19.98
CA HIS A 50 10.22 -39.03 -21.30
C HIS A 50 10.47 -37.93 -22.34
N GLY A 51 11.48 -37.10 -22.15
CA GLY A 51 11.94 -36.18 -23.23
C GLY A 51 11.06 -34.98 -23.54
N GLU A 52 9.92 -34.78 -22.88
CA GLU A 52 9.11 -33.58 -23.02
C GLU A 52 9.48 -32.54 -21.95
N LYS A 53 10.11 -31.45 -22.39
CA LYS A 53 10.31 -30.26 -21.59
C LYS A 53 8.96 -29.61 -21.30
N LEU A 54 8.33 -29.99 -20.20
CA LEU A 54 7.22 -29.22 -19.65
C LEU A 54 7.82 -27.98 -18.99
N GLU A 55 7.67 -26.82 -19.62
CA GLU A 55 7.85 -25.53 -18.94
C GLU A 55 6.86 -25.48 -17.79
N LYS A 56 7.28 -25.87 -16.60
CA LYS A 56 6.53 -25.55 -15.40
C LYS A 56 6.58 -24.03 -15.26
N VAL A 57 5.51 -23.36 -15.66
CA VAL A 57 5.22 -22.00 -15.22
C VAL A 57 4.96 -22.09 -13.71
N GLY A 58 6.03 -22.22 -12.95
CA GLY A 58 5.96 -22.26 -11.50
C GLY A 58 5.53 -20.89 -11.00
N THR A 59 4.32 -20.83 -10.49
CA THR A 59 3.85 -19.67 -9.77
C THR A 59 4.71 -19.53 -8.53
N TYR A 60 5.69 -18.62 -8.57
CA TYR A 60 6.56 -18.38 -7.43
C TYR A 60 5.76 -17.75 -6.31
N VAL A 61 5.47 -18.53 -5.30
CA VAL A 61 4.74 -18.09 -4.11
C VAL A 61 5.77 -17.50 -3.12
N SER A 62 5.50 -16.31 -2.56
CA SER A 62 6.34 -15.73 -1.53
C SER A 62 6.44 -16.63 -0.31
N ALA A 63 7.56 -16.57 0.41
CA ALA A 63 7.71 -17.27 1.68
C ALA A 63 6.77 -16.68 2.76
N PRO A 64 6.45 -17.44 3.81
CA PRO A 64 5.75 -16.91 4.99
C PRO A 64 6.47 -15.67 5.53
N GLY A 65 5.73 -14.61 5.83
CA GLY A 65 6.29 -13.34 6.32
C GLY A 65 6.76 -12.37 5.22
N GLU A 66 6.93 -12.82 3.99
CA GLU A 66 7.25 -11.95 2.86
C GLU A 66 5.96 -11.37 2.23
N PRO A 67 6.01 -10.15 1.66
CA PRO A 67 4.89 -9.60 0.91
C PRO A 67 4.45 -10.53 -0.24
N PRO A 68 3.15 -10.59 -0.57
CA PRO A 68 2.65 -11.43 -1.64
C PRO A 68 3.26 -11.03 -2.98
N ARG A 69 3.66 -12.02 -3.78
CA ARG A 69 4.17 -11.78 -5.13
C ARG A 69 3.03 -11.57 -6.11
N VAL A 70 3.28 -10.72 -7.08
CA VAL A 70 2.31 -10.43 -8.15
C VAL A 70 2.22 -11.61 -9.09
N GLN A 71 1.04 -12.24 -9.16
CA GLN A 71 0.70 -13.26 -10.15
C GLN A 71 -0.07 -12.65 -11.30
N THR A 72 -1.34 -12.30 -11.07
CA THR A 72 -2.23 -11.66 -12.05
C THR A 72 -2.21 -10.14 -11.98
N GLY A 73 -1.64 -9.58 -10.91
CA GLY A 73 -1.61 -8.15 -10.64
C GLY A 73 -2.93 -7.57 -10.11
N VAL A 74 -3.96 -8.39 -9.93
CA VAL A 74 -5.28 -7.93 -9.43
C VAL A 74 -5.13 -7.23 -8.09
N LEU A 75 -4.50 -7.87 -7.09
CA LEU A 75 -4.29 -7.29 -5.78
C LEU A 75 -3.50 -5.97 -5.83
N ARG A 76 -2.42 -5.94 -6.61
CA ARG A 76 -1.59 -4.74 -6.75
C ARG A 76 -2.37 -3.58 -7.38
N ARG A 77 -3.19 -3.85 -8.41
CA ARG A 77 -4.00 -2.82 -9.07
C ARG A 77 -5.19 -2.36 -8.24
N SER A 78 -5.72 -3.21 -7.37
CA SER A 78 -6.90 -2.90 -6.55
C SER A 78 -6.62 -1.95 -5.38
N TYR A 79 -5.35 -1.72 -5.02
CA TYR A 79 -5.01 -0.70 -4.03
C TYR A 79 -5.22 0.69 -4.61
N THR A 80 -6.05 1.48 -3.94
CA THR A 80 -6.37 2.86 -4.29
C THR A 80 -6.39 3.72 -3.04
N HIS A 81 -6.39 5.03 -3.22
CA HIS A 81 -6.65 5.96 -2.13
C HIS A 81 -7.85 6.84 -2.45
N GLU A 82 -8.56 7.22 -1.42
CA GLU A 82 -9.72 8.11 -1.48
C GLU A 82 -9.53 9.24 -0.48
N MET A 83 -9.96 10.44 -0.89
CA MET A 83 -9.94 11.63 -0.04
C MET A 83 -11.37 12.04 0.31
N HIS A 84 -11.62 12.36 1.56
CA HIS A 84 -12.90 12.94 1.95
C HIS A 84 -13.08 14.31 1.25
N GLU A 85 -14.31 14.63 0.84
CA GLU A 85 -14.59 15.84 0.06
C GLU A 85 -14.24 17.14 0.81
N VAL A 86 -14.59 17.20 2.08
CA VAL A 86 -14.45 18.41 2.91
C VAL A 86 -13.32 18.30 3.94
N LEU A 87 -13.21 17.16 4.61
CA LEU A 87 -12.28 16.96 5.73
C LEU A 87 -10.89 16.52 5.24
N PRO A 88 -9.82 16.83 5.98
CA PRO A 88 -8.48 16.36 5.71
C PRO A 88 -8.33 14.89 6.15
N ILE A 89 -9.17 14.02 5.60
CA ILE A 89 -9.18 12.58 5.84
C ILE A 89 -8.93 11.87 4.53
N GLY A 90 -7.97 10.94 4.54
CA GLY A 90 -7.68 10.06 3.42
C GLY A 90 -7.72 8.61 3.86
N ARG A 91 -8.08 7.72 2.95
CA ARG A 91 -8.10 6.28 3.13
C ARG A 91 -7.30 5.63 2.03
N VAL A 92 -6.49 4.65 2.38
CA VAL A 92 -5.77 3.79 1.41
C VAL A 92 -6.22 2.37 1.66
N GLY A 93 -6.61 1.67 0.62
CA GLY A 93 -7.12 0.31 0.79
C GLY A 93 -7.38 -0.40 -0.53
N THR A 94 -7.94 -1.57 -0.41
CA THR A 94 -8.36 -2.43 -1.52
C THR A 94 -9.73 -3.04 -1.21
N ASN A 95 -10.55 -3.22 -2.24
CA ASN A 95 -11.82 -3.95 -2.15
C ASN A 95 -11.65 -5.47 -2.35
N THR A 96 -10.42 -5.95 -2.54
CA THR A 96 -10.14 -7.37 -2.76
C THR A 96 -10.26 -8.15 -1.44
N PHE A 97 -11.23 -9.04 -1.33
CA PHE A 97 -11.56 -9.75 -0.08
C PHE A 97 -10.40 -10.57 0.49
N TYR A 98 -9.57 -11.17 -0.37
CA TYR A 98 -8.44 -12.00 0.07
C TYR A 98 -7.22 -11.19 0.56
N ALA A 99 -7.18 -9.87 0.35
CA ALA A 99 -6.09 -9.03 0.84
C ALA A 99 -5.93 -9.11 2.36
N LYS A 100 -7.05 -9.13 3.09
CA LYS A 100 -7.07 -9.32 4.54
C LYS A 100 -6.51 -10.69 4.95
N LEU A 101 -6.86 -11.74 4.20
CA LEU A 101 -6.37 -13.10 4.48
C LEU A 101 -4.87 -13.22 4.25
N LEU A 102 -4.32 -12.52 3.26
CA LEU A 102 -2.88 -12.45 3.03
C LEU A 102 -2.17 -11.66 4.13
N GLU A 103 -2.70 -10.53 4.54
CA GLU A 103 -2.08 -9.67 5.56
C GLU A 103 -1.98 -10.36 6.93
N PHE A 104 -3.05 -11.05 7.34
CA PHE A 104 -3.13 -11.64 8.68
C PHE A 104 -2.89 -13.14 8.70
N GLY A 105 -2.94 -13.79 7.56
CA GLY A 105 -2.95 -15.24 7.45
C GLY A 105 -4.30 -15.84 7.84
N THR A 106 -4.37 -17.14 7.75
CA THR A 106 -5.50 -17.97 8.19
C THR A 106 -4.98 -19.17 8.97
N ARG A 107 -5.87 -20.00 9.53
CA ARG A 107 -5.47 -21.25 10.19
C ARG A 107 -4.63 -22.17 9.29
N ARG A 108 -4.83 -22.11 7.96
CA ARG A 108 -4.18 -22.98 6.97
C ARG A 108 -3.11 -22.29 6.12
N VAL A 109 -3.09 -20.96 6.11
CA VAL A 109 -2.19 -20.17 5.26
C VAL A 109 -1.43 -19.18 6.11
N ALA A 110 -0.12 -19.24 6.05
CA ALA A 110 0.74 -18.31 6.77
C ALA A 110 0.57 -16.87 6.25
N ALA A 111 0.68 -15.91 7.16
CA ALA A 111 0.58 -14.49 6.85
C ALA A 111 1.65 -14.04 5.86
N ARG A 112 1.26 -13.15 4.95
CA ARG A 112 2.13 -12.47 3.98
C ARG A 112 1.90 -10.97 4.05
N PRO A 113 2.39 -10.31 5.10
CA PRO A 113 2.11 -8.91 5.37
C PRO A 113 2.71 -8.02 4.29
N HIS A 114 1.93 -7.08 3.81
CA HIS A 114 2.33 -6.14 2.76
C HIS A 114 1.92 -4.70 3.08
N VAL A 115 1.01 -4.52 4.03
CA VAL A 115 0.57 -3.19 4.49
C VAL A 115 1.34 -2.76 5.73
N ARG A 116 1.36 -3.59 6.79
CA ARG A 116 2.01 -3.25 8.06
C ARG A 116 3.50 -2.92 7.93
N PRO A 117 4.33 -3.71 7.21
CA PRO A 117 5.75 -3.38 7.04
C PRO A 117 5.94 -2.05 6.32
N VAL A 118 5.11 -1.75 5.33
CA VAL A 118 5.14 -0.48 4.58
C VAL A 118 4.80 0.69 5.48
N LEU A 119 3.72 0.59 6.27
CA LEU A 119 3.33 1.65 7.22
C LEU A 119 4.43 1.91 8.25
N HIS A 120 5.10 0.86 8.71
CA HIS A 120 6.21 1.00 9.63
C HIS A 120 7.41 1.71 8.98
N ALA A 121 7.76 1.35 7.76
CA ALA A 121 8.85 1.98 7.00
C ALA A 121 8.58 3.45 6.68
N LEU A 122 7.30 3.81 6.45
CA LEU A 122 6.91 5.20 6.11
C LEU A 122 6.75 6.13 7.31
N ARG A 123 6.96 5.68 8.55
CA ARG A 123 6.81 6.54 9.75
C ARG A 123 7.65 7.81 9.68
N GLY A 124 8.89 7.73 9.20
CA GLY A 124 9.75 8.90 9.02
C GLY A 124 9.21 9.88 7.99
N ALA A 125 8.73 9.39 6.86
CA ALA A 125 8.12 10.19 5.82
C ALA A 125 6.85 10.92 6.31
N TYR A 126 6.01 10.22 7.08
CA TYR A 126 4.82 10.86 7.67
C TYR A 126 5.18 11.98 8.66
N ARG A 127 6.18 11.75 9.51
CA ARG A 127 6.67 12.81 10.42
C ARG A 127 7.16 14.04 9.66
N ALA A 128 7.88 13.84 8.56
CA ALA A 128 8.35 14.93 7.71
C ALA A 128 7.18 15.70 7.05
N ILE A 129 6.19 14.98 6.51
CA ILE A 129 5.02 15.58 5.86
C ILE A 129 4.19 16.41 6.85
N PHE A 130 3.95 15.87 8.06
CA PHE A 130 3.12 16.52 9.06
C PHE A 130 3.87 17.48 9.98
N GLY A 131 5.21 17.59 9.82
CA GLY A 131 6.04 18.52 10.62
C GLY A 131 6.14 18.14 12.08
N VAL A 132 5.98 16.84 12.42
CA VAL A 132 6.13 16.35 13.80
C VAL A 132 7.61 16.26 14.12
N LYS A 133 8.10 17.20 14.93
CA LYS A 133 9.46 17.12 15.53
C LYS A 133 9.43 16.12 16.68
N THR A 134 10.42 15.24 16.74
CA THR A 134 10.71 14.39 17.91
C THR A 134 11.41 15.19 18.97
#